data_202db9ef7d4480880b3b3e037440208a
#
_entry.id   202db9ef7d4480880b3b3e037440208a
#
_cell.length_a   1.000
_cell.length_b   1.000
_cell.length_c   1.000
_cell.angle_alpha   90.00
_cell.angle_beta   90.00
_cell.angle_gamma   90.00
#
_symmetry.space_group_name_H-M   'P 1'
#
loop_
_entity.id
_entity.type
_entity.pdbx_description
1 polymer ?
#
loop_
_entity_poly.entity_id
_entity_poly.type
_entity_poly.pdbx_seq_one_letter_code
_entity_poly.pdbx_strand_id
1 'polypeptide(L)'
;MKGCCFFLGLLIMCSNPGLAADAPVARRLYVANTAGESLSLIDLDRREAVSELQIGKHPHGLAVAPDHSVIYCSVESERAIKFIDTATDQVIAKVNTTGVPNQLAVTPDGRWVYIAINDSGKADVIDVRQRRVSKTLDVGPRAHNCYAPKGAKHMYATSIRDHVVKQFDFANDHALTMTVKFDAPVRPLCITQDEKWLFVALEGLHGFAWAELATGKQLGRMEQPLPPPEKRSKFAYMNTHGLELRPGDRELWVTSFIGNGLMIYDITSQPPKYVTTVAVGDAPNWLTFSPDGKFAYSANAGANSITIVDCDKRTALKDIKVGATPKRLQEVHPPRARATR
;
A
#
# COMPACT_ATOMS: atom_id res chain seq x y z
N MET A 1 48.03 35.77 -68.04
CA MET A 1 48.08 35.58 -66.58
C MET A 1 46.74 35.02 -66.15
N LYS A 2 46.74 33.73 -65.73
CA LYS A 2 45.54 32.96 -65.49
C LYS A 2 45.20 33.05 -63.98
N GLY A 3 44.04 33.59 -63.64
CA GLY A 3 43.54 33.64 -62.27
C GLY A 3 42.74 32.39 -61.92
N CYS A 4 43.18 31.67 -60.92
CA CYS A 4 42.51 30.45 -60.42
C CYS A 4 41.55 30.84 -59.26
N CYS A 5 40.24 30.70 -59.49
CA CYS A 5 39.23 30.83 -58.40
C CYS A 5 39.10 29.51 -57.69
N PHE A 6 39.45 29.48 -56.38
CA PHE A 6 39.14 28.38 -55.50
C PHE A 6 37.73 28.58 -54.94
N PHE A 7 36.81 27.66 -55.23
CA PHE A 7 35.51 27.53 -54.55
C PHE A 7 35.71 26.71 -53.30
N LEU A 8 35.51 27.32 -52.16
CA LEU A 8 35.48 26.67 -50.85
C LEU A 8 34.04 26.17 -50.60
N GLY A 9 33.80 24.88 -50.76
CA GLY A 9 32.52 24.25 -50.47
C GLY A 9 32.35 24.09 -48.95
N LEU A 10 31.38 24.81 -48.36
CA LEU A 10 30.98 24.69 -46.97
C LEU A 10 30.08 23.46 -46.84
N LEU A 11 30.60 22.36 -46.27
CA LEU A 11 29.82 21.20 -45.89
C LEU A 11 29.02 21.54 -44.60
N ILE A 12 27.73 21.83 -44.73
CA ILE A 12 26.82 21.92 -43.61
C ILE A 12 26.50 20.48 -43.17
N MET A 13 27.15 20.02 -42.11
CA MET A 13 26.70 18.81 -41.40
C MET A 13 25.38 19.11 -40.70
N CYS A 14 24.27 18.65 -41.25
CA CYS A 14 23.02 18.56 -40.54
C CYS A 14 23.20 17.47 -39.45
N SER A 15 23.49 17.90 -38.23
CA SER A 15 23.31 17.08 -37.03
C SER A 15 21.82 16.80 -36.88
N ASN A 16 21.36 15.59 -37.23
CA ASN A 16 20.08 15.10 -36.80
C ASN A 16 20.06 15.15 -35.24
N PRO A 17 19.14 15.83 -34.62
CA PRO A 17 18.90 15.62 -33.19
C PRO A 17 18.37 14.19 -33.07
N GLY A 18 19.27 13.25 -32.72
CA GLY A 18 18.88 11.90 -32.36
C GLY A 18 17.78 12.03 -31.31
N LEU A 19 16.62 11.44 -31.59
CA LEU A 19 15.58 11.19 -30.58
C LEU A 19 16.31 10.56 -29.40
N ALA A 20 16.48 11.32 -28.32
CA ALA A 20 16.91 10.77 -27.05
C ALA A 20 15.91 9.66 -26.76
N ALA A 21 16.37 8.42 -26.76
CA ALA A 21 15.55 7.30 -26.36
C ALA A 21 15.01 7.65 -24.96
N ASP A 22 13.70 7.82 -24.87
CA ASP A 22 13.03 8.19 -23.61
C ASP A 22 13.52 7.24 -22.52
N ALA A 23 14.25 7.76 -21.54
CA ALA A 23 14.64 6.99 -20.38
C ALA A 23 13.38 6.37 -19.76
N PRO A 24 13.40 5.08 -19.39
CA PRO A 24 12.26 4.46 -18.75
C PRO A 24 11.92 5.27 -17.49
N VAL A 25 10.64 5.54 -17.28
CA VAL A 25 10.19 6.24 -16.06
C VAL A 25 10.54 5.35 -14.87
N ALA A 26 11.37 5.86 -13.96
CA ALA A 26 11.88 5.10 -12.82
C ALA A 26 10.71 4.59 -11.97
N ARG A 27 10.76 3.31 -11.59
CA ARG A 27 9.82 2.73 -10.63
C ARG A 27 10.04 3.37 -9.27
N ARG A 28 8.99 3.82 -8.63
CA ARG A 28 9.08 4.52 -7.34
C ARG A 28 8.30 3.80 -6.26
N LEU A 29 8.81 3.85 -5.04
CA LEU A 29 8.08 3.45 -3.85
C LEU A 29 7.85 4.69 -2.98
N TYR A 30 6.58 4.99 -2.72
CA TYR A 30 6.19 6.02 -1.76
C TYR A 30 5.97 5.38 -0.40
N VAL A 31 6.52 5.99 0.64
CA VAL A 31 6.50 5.47 2.02
C VAL A 31 5.99 6.54 2.96
N ALA A 32 4.89 6.28 3.66
CA ALA A 32 4.31 7.21 4.64
C ALA A 32 5.08 7.12 5.96
N ASN A 33 5.73 8.22 6.35
CA ASN A 33 6.47 8.39 7.60
C ASN A 33 5.53 8.89 8.68
N THR A 34 4.81 7.98 9.35
CA THR A 34 3.64 8.32 10.18
C THR A 34 3.97 9.15 11.43
N ALA A 35 5.14 8.99 12.05
CA ALA A 35 5.58 9.86 13.14
C ALA A 35 6.28 11.15 12.65
N GLY A 36 6.34 11.33 11.33
CA GLY A 36 6.85 12.52 10.65
C GLY A 36 5.74 13.32 9.96
N GLU A 37 6.15 14.10 8.96
CA GLU A 37 5.28 14.97 8.17
C GLU A 37 5.45 14.73 6.67
N SER A 38 6.10 13.61 6.29
CA SER A 38 6.56 13.39 4.91
C SER A 38 6.20 12.03 4.34
N LEU A 39 6.29 11.93 3.01
CA LEU A 39 6.45 10.68 2.29
C LEU A 39 7.91 10.60 1.83
N SER A 40 8.59 9.48 2.11
CA SER A 40 9.87 9.20 1.45
C SER A 40 9.63 8.59 0.08
N LEU A 41 10.37 9.05 -0.91
CA LEU A 41 10.37 8.53 -2.28
C LEU A 41 11.64 7.74 -2.53
N ILE A 42 11.47 6.51 -3.00
CA ILE A 42 12.55 5.59 -3.27
C ILE A 42 12.56 5.25 -4.75
N ASP A 43 13.71 5.42 -5.38
CA ASP A 43 13.99 4.88 -6.71
C ASP A 43 14.26 3.38 -6.57
N LEU A 44 13.37 2.56 -7.13
CA LEU A 44 13.47 1.10 -7.00
C LEU A 44 14.52 0.48 -7.93
N ASP A 45 14.89 1.15 -9.01
CA ASP A 45 15.91 0.68 -9.94
C ASP A 45 17.30 0.91 -9.35
N ARG A 46 17.50 2.06 -8.67
CA ARG A 46 18.74 2.40 -7.94
C ARG A 46 18.76 1.85 -6.51
N ARG A 47 17.57 1.50 -5.97
CA ARG A 47 17.37 1.05 -4.58
C ARG A 47 17.90 2.06 -3.56
N GLU A 48 17.51 3.31 -3.72
CA GLU A 48 17.91 4.40 -2.82
C GLU A 48 16.78 5.40 -2.60
N ALA A 49 16.76 6.04 -1.42
CA ALA A 49 15.88 7.17 -1.15
C ALA A 49 16.37 8.39 -1.95
N VAL A 50 15.48 8.99 -2.74
CA VAL A 50 15.83 10.10 -3.66
C VAL A 50 15.27 11.44 -3.21
N SER A 51 14.15 11.45 -2.48
CA SER A 51 13.54 12.68 -1.98
C SER A 51 12.55 12.43 -0.84
N GLU A 52 12.14 13.51 -0.18
CA GLU A 52 11.02 13.54 0.76
C GLU A 52 10.01 14.59 0.34
N LEU A 53 8.75 14.20 0.23
CA LEU A 53 7.63 15.10 -0.03
C LEU A 53 6.96 15.47 1.31
N GLN A 54 6.95 16.75 1.65
CA GLN A 54 6.23 17.25 2.81
C GLN A 54 4.72 17.16 2.56
N ILE A 55 4.00 16.45 3.43
CA ILE A 55 2.59 16.11 3.22
C ILE A 55 1.67 16.50 4.38
N GLY A 56 2.24 16.92 5.50
CA GLY A 56 1.52 17.23 6.75
C GLY A 56 1.66 16.11 7.80
N LYS A 57 1.32 16.45 9.05
CA LYS A 57 1.55 15.60 10.22
C LYS A 57 0.72 14.33 10.19
N HIS A 58 1.34 13.21 10.58
CA HIS A 58 0.73 11.89 10.65
C HIS A 58 0.13 11.42 9.32
N PRO A 59 0.93 11.35 8.23
CA PRO A 59 0.51 10.63 7.04
C PRO A 59 0.35 9.15 7.39
N HIS A 60 -0.77 8.53 6.96
CA HIS A 60 -1.05 7.16 7.39
C HIS A 60 -1.31 6.22 6.22
N GLY A 61 -2.48 6.31 5.61
CA GLY A 61 -2.90 5.45 4.51
C GLY A 61 -2.35 5.91 3.17
N LEU A 62 -1.99 4.96 2.32
CA LEU A 62 -1.64 5.19 0.93
C LEU A 62 -2.44 4.26 0.03
N ALA A 63 -2.92 4.77 -1.09
CA ALA A 63 -3.44 3.98 -2.21
C ALA A 63 -3.04 4.64 -3.53
N VAL A 64 -2.89 3.84 -4.57
CA VAL A 64 -2.51 4.31 -5.90
C VAL A 64 -3.68 4.17 -6.88
N ALA A 65 -3.89 5.16 -7.71
CA ALA A 65 -4.86 5.10 -8.81
C ALA A 65 -4.50 3.93 -9.76
N PRO A 66 -5.50 3.23 -10.35
CA PRO A 66 -5.23 2.08 -11.22
C PRO A 66 -4.31 2.38 -12.42
N ASP A 67 -4.28 3.63 -12.89
CA ASP A 67 -3.41 4.10 -13.97
C ASP A 67 -2.06 4.65 -13.47
N HIS A 68 -1.81 4.54 -12.18
CA HIS A 68 -0.63 5.05 -11.50
C HIS A 68 -0.40 6.57 -11.59
N SER A 69 -1.37 7.34 -12.04
CA SER A 69 -1.23 8.81 -12.20
C SER A 69 -1.29 9.58 -10.89
N VAL A 70 -1.97 9.02 -9.88
CA VAL A 70 -2.19 9.68 -8.58
C VAL A 70 -1.97 8.72 -7.43
N ILE A 71 -1.30 9.20 -6.39
CA ILE A 71 -1.33 8.60 -5.04
C ILE A 71 -2.28 9.39 -4.16
N TYR A 72 -3.09 8.66 -3.40
CA TYR A 72 -3.95 9.19 -2.35
C TYR A 72 -3.27 8.93 -1.00
N CYS A 73 -3.11 9.99 -0.20
CA CYS A 73 -2.51 9.90 1.13
C CYS A 73 -3.46 10.48 2.18
N SER A 74 -3.81 9.69 3.20
CA SER A 74 -4.53 10.21 4.35
C SER A 74 -3.58 10.97 5.28
N VAL A 75 -4.01 12.15 5.75
CA VAL A 75 -3.27 13.00 6.69
C VAL A 75 -4.15 13.22 7.92
N GLU A 76 -3.86 12.48 9.00
CA GLU A 76 -4.72 12.42 10.19
C GLU A 76 -4.92 13.79 10.85
N SER A 77 -3.84 14.57 11.02
CA SER A 77 -3.89 15.89 11.66
C SER A 77 -4.71 16.92 10.89
N GLU A 78 -4.85 16.74 9.59
CA GLU A 78 -5.60 17.63 8.73
C GLU A 78 -7.04 17.16 8.46
N ARG A 79 -7.41 15.97 8.96
CA ARG A 79 -8.69 15.31 8.63
C ARG A 79 -8.98 15.37 7.13
N ALA A 80 -8.02 14.92 6.33
CA ALA A 80 -8.09 15.04 4.89
C ALA A 80 -7.35 13.91 4.19
N ILE A 81 -7.66 13.71 2.91
CA ILE A 81 -6.78 13.02 1.98
C ILE A 81 -6.18 14.01 1.00
N LYS A 82 -4.92 13.80 0.64
CA LYS A 82 -4.20 14.55 -0.39
C LYS A 82 -4.02 13.69 -1.62
N PHE A 83 -4.21 14.30 -2.78
CA PHE A 83 -3.99 13.71 -4.09
C PHE A 83 -2.64 14.19 -4.58
N ILE A 84 -1.75 13.26 -4.88
CA ILE A 84 -0.37 13.55 -5.29
C ILE A 84 -0.21 13.04 -6.72
N ASP A 85 0.13 13.94 -7.63
CA ASP A 85 0.47 13.61 -9.01
C ASP A 85 1.82 12.89 -9.03
N THR A 86 1.87 11.70 -9.60
CA THR A 86 3.07 10.85 -9.59
C THR A 86 4.11 11.23 -10.63
N ALA A 87 3.75 12.02 -11.64
CA ALA A 87 4.70 12.51 -12.64
C ALA A 87 5.51 13.70 -12.12
N THR A 88 4.91 14.50 -11.21
CA THR A 88 5.50 15.74 -10.68
C THR A 88 5.84 15.69 -9.19
N ASP A 89 5.35 14.68 -8.45
CA ASP A 89 5.43 14.55 -6.99
C ASP A 89 4.79 15.75 -6.25
N GLN A 90 3.77 16.37 -6.85
CA GLN A 90 3.10 17.53 -6.28
C GLN A 90 1.70 17.19 -5.74
N VAL A 91 1.32 17.83 -4.65
CA VAL A 91 -0.07 17.78 -4.15
C VAL A 91 -0.96 18.59 -5.09
N ILE A 92 -1.89 17.92 -5.78
CA ILE A 92 -2.80 18.52 -6.77
C ILE A 92 -4.22 18.74 -6.25
N ALA A 93 -4.56 18.15 -5.11
CA ALA A 93 -5.85 18.35 -4.46
C ALA A 93 -5.80 17.92 -2.99
N LYS A 94 -6.73 18.49 -2.20
CA LYS A 94 -7.03 18.10 -0.83
C LYS A 94 -8.54 17.95 -0.71
N VAL A 95 -8.99 16.82 -0.10
CA VAL A 95 -10.38 16.57 0.22
C VAL A 95 -10.50 16.37 1.71
N ASN A 96 -11.32 17.19 2.39
CA ASN A 96 -11.58 17.02 3.80
C ASN A 96 -12.47 15.79 4.04
N THR A 97 -12.15 15.01 5.07
CA THR A 97 -12.93 13.86 5.53
C THR A 97 -13.86 14.26 6.67
N THR A 98 -14.85 13.40 6.96
CA THR A 98 -15.82 13.67 8.03
C THR A 98 -15.26 13.49 9.45
N GLY A 99 -14.06 12.91 9.57
CA GLY A 99 -13.34 12.71 10.83
C GLY A 99 -11.87 12.36 10.59
N VAL A 100 -11.24 11.67 11.54
CA VAL A 100 -9.82 11.27 11.47
C VAL A 100 -9.65 10.11 10.49
N PRO A 101 -9.02 10.33 9.33
CA PRO A 101 -8.84 9.32 8.30
C PRO A 101 -7.74 8.32 8.69
N ASN A 102 -7.98 7.04 8.39
CA ASN A 102 -6.99 5.99 8.59
C ASN A 102 -6.55 5.36 7.25
N GLN A 103 -6.70 4.06 7.07
CA GLN A 103 -6.35 3.39 5.82
C GLN A 103 -7.45 3.55 4.77
N LEU A 104 -7.03 3.66 3.53
CA LEU A 104 -7.88 3.90 2.37
C LEU A 104 -7.63 2.87 1.26
N ALA A 105 -8.61 2.73 0.39
CA ALA A 105 -8.52 1.92 -0.82
C ALA A 105 -9.22 2.63 -2.00
N VAL A 106 -8.73 2.38 -3.20
CA VAL A 106 -9.34 2.87 -4.44
C VAL A 106 -10.05 1.72 -5.16
N THR A 107 -11.20 1.98 -5.76
CA THR A 107 -11.88 0.97 -6.58
C THR A 107 -11.10 0.65 -7.85
N PRO A 108 -11.25 -0.58 -8.43
CA PRO A 108 -10.52 -0.98 -9.62
C PRO A 108 -10.75 -0.10 -10.85
N ASP A 109 -11.91 0.59 -10.92
CA ASP A 109 -12.22 1.57 -11.98
C ASP A 109 -11.66 2.98 -11.69
N GLY A 110 -11.03 3.18 -10.54
CA GLY A 110 -10.47 4.46 -10.11
C GLY A 110 -11.49 5.53 -9.75
N ARG A 111 -12.80 5.22 -9.75
CA ARG A 111 -13.87 6.18 -9.53
C ARG A 111 -13.99 6.62 -8.08
N TRP A 112 -13.81 5.70 -7.14
CA TRP A 112 -14.05 5.93 -5.73
C TRP A 112 -12.80 5.66 -4.89
N VAL A 113 -12.59 6.51 -3.90
CA VAL A 113 -11.67 6.24 -2.78
C VAL A 113 -12.51 6.08 -1.52
N TYR A 114 -12.34 4.94 -0.87
CA TYR A 114 -12.94 4.68 0.44
C TYR A 114 -11.89 4.89 1.52
N ILE A 115 -12.27 5.57 2.57
CA ILE A 115 -11.38 5.82 3.69
C ILE A 115 -12.07 5.57 5.03
N ALA A 116 -11.46 4.74 5.86
CA ALA A 116 -11.95 4.49 7.20
C ALA A 116 -11.77 5.72 8.09
N ILE A 117 -12.84 6.13 8.77
CA ILE A 117 -12.86 7.27 9.70
C ILE A 117 -12.89 6.71 11.13
N ASN A 118 -11.73 6.76 11.77
CA ASN A 118 -11.48 6.03 13.02
C ASN A 118 -12.30 6.52 14.20
N ASP A 119 -12.45 7.82 14.36
CA ASP A 119 -13.15 8.47 15.48
C ASP A 119 -14.68 8.37 15.37
N SER A 120 -15.24 8.23 14.19
CA SER A 120 -16.70 8.17 13.97
C SER A 120 -17.23 6.76 13.68
N GLY A 121 -16.36 5.80 13.40
CA GLY A 121 -16.79 4.44 13.02
C GLY A 121 -17.40 4.35 11.63
N LYS A 122 -17.10 5.30 10.77
CA LYS A 122 -17.62 5.43 9.40
C LYS A 122 -16.54 5.09 8.37
N ALA A 123 -16.97 4.98 7.11
CA ALA A 123 -16.09 5.08 5.96
C ALA A 123 -16.63 6.15 5.01
N ASP A 124 -15.82 7.13 4.67
CA ASP A 124 -16.16 8.10 3.64
C ASP A 124 -15.89 7.51 2.26
N VAL A 125 -16.82 7.75 1.34
CA VAL A 125 -16.72 7.44 -0.08
C VAL A 125 -16.46 8.73 -0.82
N ILE A 126 -15.27 8.86 -1.40
CA ILE A 126 -14.84 10.06 -2.10
C ILE A 126 -14.99 9.83 -3.60
N ASP A 127 -15.76 10.71 -4.27
CA ASP A 127 -15.77 10.80 -5.72
C ASP A 127 -14.46 11.43 -6.19
N VAL A 128 -13.62 10.64 -6.87
CA VAL A 128 -12.30 11.06 -7.33
C VAL A 128 -12.39 12.22 -8.34
N ARG A 129 -13.38 12.16 -9.23
CA ARG A 129 -13.57 13.19 -10.25
C ARG A 129 -14.09 14.50 -9.67
N GLN A 130 -15.03 14.41 -8.72
CA GLN A 130 -15.63 15.59 -8.07
C GLN A 130 -14.77 16.11 -6.90
N ARG A 131 -13.80 15.32 -6.43
CA ARG A 131 -12.92 15.63 -5.31
C ARG A 131 -13.69 16.04 -4.05
N ARG A 132 -14.69 15.24 -3.69
CA ARG A 132 -15.52 15.46 -2.49
C ARG A 132 -16.03 14.15 -1.91
N VAL A 133 -16.36 14.17 -0.63
CA VAL A 133 -17.10 13.08 0.02
C VAL A 133 -18.49 13.04 -0.62
N SER A 134 -18.83 11.90 -1.21
CA SER A 134 -20.11 11.64 -1.86
C SER A 134 -21.08 10.94 -0.93
N LYS A 135 -20.57 10.04 -0.10
CA LYS A 135 -21.36 9.22 0.83
C LYS A 135 -20.52 8.85 2.05
N THR A 136 -21.19 8.56 3.15
CA THR A 136 -20.57 8.02 4.37
C THR A 136 -21.28 6.73 4.75
N LEU A 137 -20.51 5.66 5.00
CA LEU A 137 -21.01 4.32 5.27
C LEU A 137 -20.80 3.95 6.74
N ASP A 138 -21.70 3.14 7.27
CA ASP A 138 -21.62 2.63 8.64
C ASP A 138 -20.73 1.39 8.70
N VAL A 139 -19.56 1.50 9.32
CA VAL A 139 -18.60 0.39 9.46
C VAL A 139 -18.66 -0.20 10.87
N GLY A 140 -18.79 0.64 11.88
CA GLY A 140 -18.74 0.30 13.29
C GLY A 140 -17.59 0.96 14.02
N PRO A 141 -17.63 1.01 15.37
CA PRO A 141 -16.69 1.78 16.18
C PRO A 141 -15.23 1.41 15.92
N ARG A 142 -14.36 2.44 15.85
CA ARG A 142 -12.97 2.32 15.45
C ARG A 142 -12.80 1.68 14.06
N ALA A 143 -13.51 2.21 13.05
CA ALA A 143 -13.27 1.86 11.67
C ALA A 143 -11.77 2.07 11.35
N HIS A 144 -11.13 1.07 10.72
CA HIS A 144 -9.67 1.06 10.66
C HIS A 144 -9.09 0.89 9.27
N ASN A 145 -9.50 -0.14 8.54
CA ASN A 145 -8.99 -0.40 7.19
C ASN A 145 -10.12 -0.43 6.18
N CYS A 146 -9.83 0.12 5.00
CA CYS A 146 -10.57 -0.15 3.77
C CYS A 146 -9.68 -0.95 2.82
N TYR A 147 -10.27 -1.90 2.09
CA TYR A 147 -9.55 -2.77 1.15
C TYR A 147 -10.44 -3.10 -0.04
N ALA A 148 -9.87 -3.05 -1.25
CA ALA A 148 -10.53 -3.49 -2.48
C ALA A 148 -9.55 -4.40 -3.24
N PRO A 149 -9.85 -5.69 -3.43
CA PRO A 149 -9.04 -6.57 -4.25
C PRO A 149 -8.96 -6.05 -5.69
N LYS A 150 -7.87 -6.32 -6.36
CA LYS A 150 -7.71 -5.97 -7.77
C LYS A 150 -8.76 -6.73 -8.61
N GLY A 151 -9.57 -5.99 -9.36
CA GLY A 151 -10.66 -6.57 -10.16
C GLY A 151 -11.94 -6.90 -9.37
N ALA A 152 -12.00 -6.62 -8.07
CA ALA A 152 -13.17 -6.88 -7.24
C ALA A 152 -14.40 -6.05 -7.63
N LYS A 153 -15.56 -6.55 -7.21
CA LYS A 153 -16.84 -5.83 -7.26
C LYS A 153 -17.22 -5.18 -5.94
N HIS A 154 -16.48 -5.51 -4.89
CA HIS A 154 -16.77 -5.11 -3.54
C HIS A 154 -15.61 -4.37 -2.90
N MET A 155 -15.97 -3.56 -1.94
CA MET A 155 -15.11 -2.87 -1.01
C MET A 155 -15.32 -3.43 0.38
N TYR A 156 -14.25 -3.56 1.14
CA TYR A 156 -14.27 -4.13 2.49
C TYR A 156 -13.77 -3.13 3.51
N ALA A 157 -14.41 -3.07 4.67
CA ALA A 157 -13.99 -2.21 5.76
C ALA A 157 -14.05 -2.95 7.12
N THR A 158 -13.11 -2.63 8.02
CA THR A 158 -13.02 -3.26 9.33
C THR A 158 -13.50 -2.35 10.44
N SER A 159 -14.22 -2.93 11.43
CA SER A 159 -14.44 -2.35 12.75
C SER A 159 -13.66 -3.13 13.80
N ILE A 160 -12.75 -2.45 14.49
CA ILE A 160 -11.94 -3.08 15.54
C ILE A 160 -12.83 -3.49 16.72
N ARG A 161 -13.77 -2.63 17.16
CA ARG A 161 -14.57 -2.87 18.37
C ARG A 161 -15.69 -3.87 18.16
N ASP A 162 -16.28 -3.91 16.96
CA ASP A 162 -17.34 -4.89 16.65
C ASP A 162 -16.77 -6.22 16.21
N HIS A 163 -15.45 -6.31 15.97
CA HIS A 163 -14.74 -7.48 15.47
C HIS A 163 -15.28 -7.95 14.12
N VAL A 164 -15.60 -7.02 13.22
CA VAL A 164 -16.22 -7.34 11.94
C VAL A 164 -15.43 -6.82 10.74
N VAL A 165 -15.62 -7.51 9.62
CA VAL A 165 -15.36 -7.00 8.27
C VAL A 165 -16.71 -6.84 7.57
N LYS A 166 -16.98 -5.66 7.04
CA LYS A 166 -18.17 -5.37 6.24
C LYS A 166 -17.79 -5.29 4.76
N GLN A 167 -18.64 -5.86 3.91
CA GLN A 167 -18.54 -5.84 2.45
C GLN A 167 -19.59 -4.88 1.88
N PHE A 168 -19.18 -4.03 0.95
CA PHE A 168 -20.04 -3.05 0.28
C PHE A 168 -19.93 -3.19 -1.23
N ASP A 169 -21.05 -3.27 -1.92
CA ASP A 169 -21.13 -3.28 -3.39
C ASP A 169 -21.07 -1.85 -3.93
N PHE A 170 -19.94 -1.47 -4.52
CA PHE A 170 -19.75 -0.12 -5.03
C PHE A 170 -20.49 0.17 -6.34
N ALA A 171 -20.97 -0.85 -7.05
CA ALA A 171 -21.82 -0.69 -8.22
C ALA A 171 -23.29 -0.50 -7.85
N ASN A 172 -23.70 -0.97 -6.66
CA ASN A 172 -25.07 -0.88 -6.16
C ASN A 172 -25.17 0.15 -5.03
N ASP A 173 -24.91 1.40 -5.34
CA ASP A 173 -24.98 2.55 -4.42
C ASP A 173 -24.26 2.29 -3.07
N HIS A 174 -23.15 1.57 -3.08
CA HIS A 174 -22.38 1.21 -1.89
C HIS A 174 -23.17 0.43 -0.82
N ALA A 175 -24.11 -0.40 -1.26
CA ALA A 175 -24.95 -1.18 -0.36
C ALA A 175 -24.12 -2.16 0.47
N LEU A 176 -24.44 -2.28 1.76
CA LEU A 176 -23.89 -3.34 2.63
C LEU A 176 -24.45 -4.69 2.17
N THR A 177 -23.57 -5.60 1.77
CA THR A 177 -23.96 -6.93 1.26
C THR A 177 -23.62 -8.06 2.23
N MET A 178 -22.60 -7.86 3.07
CA MET A 178 -22.15 -8.90 4.01
C MET A 178 -21.50 -8.30 5.25
N THR A 179 -21.59 -9.02 6.36
CA THR A 179 -20.82 -8.79 7.59
C THR A 179 -20.21 -10.09 8.05
N VAL A 180 -18.88 -10.16 8.09
CA VAL A 180 -18.12 -11.30 8.64
C VAL A 180 -17.67 -10.95 10.04
N LYS A 181 -18.06 -11.78 11.04
CA LYS A 181 -17.68 -11.58 12.43
C LYS A 181 -16.50 -12.48 12.80
N PHE A 182 -15.56 -11.92 13.55
CA PHE A 182 -14.41 -12.62 14.11
C PHE A 182 -14.51 -12.69 15.63
N ASP A 183 -13.74 -13.58 16.22
CA ASP A 183 -13.72 -13.85 17.66
C ASP A 183 -12.75 -12.96 18.46
N ALA A 184 -12.07 -12.01 17.77
CA ALA A 184 -11.20 -11.01 18.39
C ALA A 184 -11.18 -9.72 17.54
N PRO A 185 -10.67 -8.58 18.09
CA PRO A 185 -10.59 -7.31 17.37
C PRO A 185 -9.84 -7.44 16.04
N VAL A 186 -10.51 -7.03 14.96
CA VAL A 186 -9.97 -7.10 13.58
C VAL A 186 -9.14 -5.87 13.30
N ARG A 187 -7.94 -6.09 12.78
CA ARG A 187 -7.04 -5.06 12.29
C ARG A 187 -6.97 -5.09 10.75
N PRO A 188 -5.79 -4.98 10.11
CA PRO A 188 -5.69 -5.13 8.67
C PRO A 188 -6.29 -6.42 8.12
N LEU A 189 -6.66 -6.35 6.86
CA LEU A 189 -7.21 -7.46 6.09
C LEU A 189 -6.60 -7.50 4.70
N CYS A 190 -6.65 -8.67 4.07
CA CYS A 190 -6.54 -8.82 2.62
C CYS A 190 -7.50 -9.92 2.14
N ILE A 191 -7.79 -9.92 0.85
CA ILE A 191 -8.80 -10.77 0.24
C ILE A 191 -8.27 -11.25 -1.10
N THR A 192 -8.47 -12.53 -1.43
CA THR A 192 -8.10 -13.09 -2.73
C THR A 192 -8.86 -12.40 -3.87
N GLN A 193 -8.25 -12.34 -5.05
CA GLN A 193 -8.82 -11.64 -6.21
C GLN A 193 -10.16 -12.25 -6.67
N ASP A 194 -10.37 -13.54 -6.43
CA ASP A 194 -11.63 -14.25 -6.67
C ASP A 194 -12.68 -13.99 -5.59
N GLU A 195 -12.38 -13.16 -4.59
CA GLU A 195 -13.23 -12.86 -3.43
C GLU A 195 -13.70 -14.11 -2.67
N LYS A 196 -12.89 -15.17 -2.64
CA LYS A 196 -13.21 -16.40 -1.93
C LYS A 196 -12.72 -16.38 -0.49
N TRP A 197 -11.48 -15.95 -0.25
CA TRP A 197 -10.83 -16.00 1.05
C TRP A 197 -10.53 -14.61 1.60
N LEU A 198 -10.90 -14.42 2.85
CA LEU A 198 -10.61 -13.24 3.65
C LEU A 198 -9.61 -13.62 4.75
N PHE A 199 -8.49 -12.89 4.83
CA PHE A 199 -7.47 -13.02 5.87
C PHE A 199 -7.41 -11.74 6.69
N VAL A 200 -7.29 -11.87 8.01
CA VAL A 200 -7.27 -10.73 8.94
C VAL A 200 -6.20 -10.91 10.02
N ALA A 201 -5.51 -9.83 10.36
CA ALA A 201 -4.75 -9.77 11.61
C ALA A 201 -5.71 -9.53 12.77
N LEU A 202 -5.58 -10.30 13.86
CA LEU A 202 -6.35 -10.13 15.07
C LEU A 202 -5.46 -9.58 16.21
N GLU A 203 -6.00 -8.72 17.06
CA GLU A 203 -5.28 -8.24 18.23
C GLU A 203 -4.87 -9.42 19.13
N GLY A 204 -3.63 -9.41 19.60
CA GLY A 204 -3.07 -10.45 20.46
C GLY A 204 -2.57 -11.71 19.72
N LEU A 205 -2.94 -11.93 18.46
CA LEU A 205 -2.51 -13.10 17.70
C LEU A 205 -1.15 -12.85 17.01
N HIS A 206 -0.22 -13.78 17.13
CA HIS A 206 1.01 -13.80 16.35
C HIS A 206 0.80 -14.63 15.08
N GLY A 207 0.05 -14.08 14.15
CA GLY A 207 -0.42 -14.76 12.95
C GLY A 207 -1.65 -14.07 12.36
N PHE A 208 -2.62 -14.84 11.89
CA PHE A 208 -3.84 -14.32 11.28
C PHE A 208 -5.02 -15.29 11.47
N ALA A 209 -6.23 -14.78 11.26
CA ALA A 209 -7.43 -15.60 11.08
C ALA A 209 -7.89 -15.52 9.62
N TRP A 210 -8.68 -16.53 9.19
CA TRP A 210 -9.26 -16.52 7.86
C TRP A 210 -10.74 -16.90 7.88
N ALA A 211 -11.45 -16.44 6.87
CA ALA A 211 -12.85 -16.70 6.64
C ALA A 211 -13.12 -17.03 5.16
N GLU A 212 -14.17 -17.79 4.92
CA GLU A 212 -14.73 -17.98 3.59
C GLU A 212 -15.82 -16.95 3.33
N LEU A 213 -15.67 -16.15 2.28
CA LEU A 213 -16.64 -15.08 1.99
C LEU A 213 -18.01 -15.63 1.54
N ALA A 214 -18.06 -16.78 0.85
CA ALA A 214 -19.34 -17.36 0.44
C ALA A 214 -20.27 -17.68 1.62
N THR A 215 -19.70 -18.04 2.77
CA THR A 215 -20.45 -18.37 4.00
C THR A 215 -20.44 -17.26 5.04
N GLY A 216 -19.52 -16.30 4.94
CA GLY A 216 -19.28 -15.26 5.94
C GLY A 216 -18.77 -15.81 7.28
N LYS A 217 -18.19 -17.01 7.31
CA LYS A 217 -17.76 -17.66 8.55
C LYS A 217 -16.25 -17.66 8.69
N GLN A 218 -15.76 -17.29 9.87
CA GLN A 218 -14.39 -17.57 10.28
C GLN A 218 -14.19 -19.08 10.31
N LEU A 219 -13.13 -19.59 9.64
CA LEU A 219 -12.81 -21.00 9.56
C LEU A 219 -11.71 -21.43 10.52
N GLY A 220 -10.81 -20.52 10.87
CA GLY A 220 -9.70 -20.84 11.76
C GLY A 220 -8.75 -19.68 12.02
N ARG A 221 -7.65 -20.04 12.70
CA ARG A 221 -6.52 -19.15 13.02
C ARG A 221 -5.22 -19.90 12.75
N MET A 222 -4.23 -19.18 12.21
CA MET A 222 -2.84 -19.61 12.14
C MET A 222 -2.04 -18.79 13.15
N GLU A 223 -1.34 -19.48 14.03
CA GLU A 223 -0.52 -18.87 15.06
C GLU A 223 0.89 -19.44 15.04
N GLN A 224 1.89 -18.59 15.14
CA GLN A 224 3.28 -18.95 15.30
C GLN A 224 3.74 -18.67 16.72
N PRO A 225 4.68 -19.44 17.25
CA PRO A 225 5.29 -19.13 18.53
C PRO A 225 5.87 -17.71 18.55
N LEU A 226 5.68 -17.02 19.67
CA LEU A 226 6.33 -15.72 19.87
C LEU A 226 7.85 -15.91 19.93
N PRO A 227 8.63 -14.99 19.37
CA PRO A 227 10.07 -15.02 19.52
C PRO A 227 10.47 -14.93 21.00
N PRO A 228 11.62 -15.45 21.41
CA PRO A 228 12.15 -15.30 22.75
C PRO A 228 12.18 -13.81 23.16
N PRO A 229 11.93 -13.47 24.43
CA PRO A 229 11.81 -12.08 24.88
C PRO A 229 12.95 -11.16 24.45
N GLU A 230 14.18 -11.66 24.47
CA GLU A 230 15.39 -10.93 24.09
C GLU A 230 15.50 -10.60 22.60
N LYS A 231 14.72 -11.31 21.75
CA LYS A 231 14.64 -11.09 20.30
C LYS A 231 13.43 -10.27 19.88
N ARG A 232 12.59 -9.87 20.85
CA ARG A 232 11.39 -9.07 20.55
C ARG A 232 11.75 -7.61 20.32
N SER A 233 11.09 -7.01 19.34
CA SER A 233 11.15 -5.56 19.14
C SER A 233 10.61 -4.84 20.38
N LYS A 234 11.36 -3.87 20.88
CA LYS A 234 10.91 -2.98 21.96
C LYS A 234 9.92 -1.91 21.45
N PHE A 235 9.89 -1.70 20.16
CA PHE A 235 8.97 -0.77 19.50
C PHE A 235 7.57 -1.38 19.32
N ALA A 236 7.48 -2.72 19.27
CA ALA A 236 6.23 -3.40 18.94
C ALA A 236 5.20 -3.27 20.06
N TYR A 237 4.01 -2.77 19.72
CA TYR A 237 2.83 -2.69 20.60
C TYR A 237 1.81 -3.81 20.30
N MET A 238 2.11 -4.71 19.38
CA MET A 238 1.30 -5.87 19.00
C MET A 238 2.19 -6.96 18.38
N ASN A 239 1.64 -8.16 18.19
CA ASN A 239 2.39 -9.31 17.70
C ASN A 239 2.51 -9.29 16.16
N THR A 240 1.37 -9.12 15.47
CA THR A 240 1.25 -9.04 14.01
C THR A 240 0.57 -7.73 13.63
N HIS A 241 0.96 -7.11 12.51
CA HIS A 241 0.27 -5.92 12.01
C HIS A 241 -0.15 -6.08 10.55
N GLY A 242 0.76 -5.93 9.58
CA GLY A 242 0.46 -5.99 8.16
C GLY A 242 0.31 -7.41 7.63
N LEU A 243 -0.56 -7.58 6.65
CA LEU A 243 -0.65 -8.79 5.85
C LEU A 243 -1.05 -8.43 4.41
N GLU A 244 -0.50 -9.17 3.45
CA GLU A 244 -0.74 -8.92 2.02
C GLU A 244 -0.59 -10.23 1.24
N LEU A 245 -1.37 -10.38 0.19
CA LEU A 245 -1.28 -11.50 -0.74
C LEU A 245 -0.22 -11.21 -1.81
N ARG A 246 0.71 -12.16 -1.99
CA ARG A 246 1.62 -12.09 -3.14
C ARG A 246 0.80 -12.18 -4.42
N PRO A 247 1.08 -11.39 -5.47
CA PRO A 247 0.40 -11.47 -6.75
C PRO A 247 0.28 -12.91 -7.26
N GLY A 248 -0.95 -13.31 -7.62
CA GLY A 248 -1.31 -14.69 -7.98
C GLY A 248 -1.97 -15.49 -6.86
N ASP A 249 -2.15 -14.91 -5.66
CA ASP A 249 -2.93 -15.43 -4.52
C ASP A 249 -2.53 -16.87 -4.09
N ARG A 250 -1.23 -17.20 -4.17
CA ARG A 250 -0.71 -18.47 -3.72
C ARG A 250 -0.03 -18.41 -2.36
N GLU A 251 0.46 -17.23 -1.99
CA GLU A 251 1.14 -16.97 -0.73
C GLU A 251 0.52 -15.76 -0.02
N LEU A 252 0.32 -15.91 1.29
CA LEU A 252 0.03 -14.82 2.21
C LEU A 252 1.30 -14.49 3.00
N TRP A 253 1.70 -13.23 2.97
CA TRP A 253 2.82 -12.74 3.75
C TRP A 253 2.30 -11.86 4.89
N VAL A 254 2.83 -12.09 6.10
CA VAL A 254 2.32 -11.49 7.34
C VAL A 254 3.48 -10.92 8.13
N THR A 255 3.39 -9.66 8.56
CA THR A 255 4.46 -9.06 9.37
C THR A 255 4.45 -9.62 10.79
N SER A 256 5.54 -10.24 11.22
CA SER A 256 5.83 -10.46 12.63
C SER A 256 6.36 -9.14 13.20
N PHE A 257 5.44 -8.25 13.63
CA PHE A 257 5.78 -6.92 14.11
C PHE A 257 6.65 -6.99 15.36
N ILE A 258 6.38 -7.97 16.24
CA ILE A 258 7.19 -8.23 17.43
C ILE A 258 8.48 -8.98 17.13
N GLY A 259 8.55 -9.76 16.02
CA GLY A 259 9.65 -10.69 15.74
C GLY A 259 10.56 -10.27 14.58
N ASN A 260 10.41 -9.06 14.05
CA ASN A 260 11.28 -8.50 13.02
C ASN A 260 11.38 -9.36 11.75
N GLY A 261 10.24 -9.87 11.28
CA GLY A 261 10.21 -10.76 10.13
C GLY A 261 8.92 -10.71 9.32
N LEU A 262 8.97 -11.26 8.12
CA LEU A 262 7.83 -11.54 7.27
C LEU A 262 7.56 -13.04 7.28
N MET A 263 6.46 -13.45 7.90
CA MET A 263 5.99 -14.85 7.95
C MET A 263 5.26 -15.17 6.65
N ILE A 264 5.63 -16.25 6.00
CA ILE A 264 5.11 -16.66 4.69
C ILE A 264 4.27 -17.92 4.85
N TYR A 265 3.08 -17.90 4.25
CA TYR A 265 2.16 -19.03 4.27
C TYR A 265 1.71 -19.40 2.85
N ASP A 266 1.70 -20.69 2.54
CA ASP A 266 1.04 -21.25 1.36
C ASP A 266 -0.46 -21.30 1.64
N ILE A 267 -1.26 -20.65 0.81
CA ILE A 267 -2.72 -20.60 0.92
C ILE A 267 -3.43 -21.39 -0.21
N THR A 268 -2.70 -22.16 -1.01
CA THR A 268 -3.28 -22.98 -2.08
C THR A 268 -4.12 -24.13 -1.55
N SER A 269 -3.97 -24.45 -0.27
CA SER A 269 -4.79 -25.44 0.46
C SER A 269 -5.36 -24.83 1.74
N GLN A 270 -6.41 -25.46 2.30
CA GLN A 270 -6.99 -25.10 3.57
C GLN A 270 -6.85 -26.28 4.56
N PRO A 271 -6.38 -26.03 5.77
CA PRO A 271 -5.89 -24.76 6.31
C PRO A 271 -4.60 -24.30 5.61
N PRO A 272 -4.28 -22.98 5.66
CA PRO A 272 -3.01 -22.44 5.19
C PRO A 272 -1.81 -23.11 5.85
N LYS A 273 -0.66 -23.19 5.17
CA LYS A 273 0.54 -23.85 5.70
C LYS A 273 1.67 -22.83 5.87
N TYR A 274 2.26 -22.79 7.08
CA TYR A 274 3.46 -21.99 7.30
C TYR A 274 4.63 -22.55 6.46
N VAL A 275 5.35 -21.63 5.81
CA VAL A 275 6.49 -21.97 4.95
C VAL A 275 7.80 -21.57 5.62
N THR A 276 7.96 -20.30 5.93
CA THR A 276 9.18 -19.72 6.54
C THR A 276 8.95 -18.30 7.05
N THR A 277 9.98 -17.74 7.68
CA THR A 277 10.04 -16.31 8.01
C THR A 277 11.30 -15.70 7.43
N VAL A 278 11.17 -14.58 6.72
CA VAL A 278 12.29 -13.76 6.24
C VAL A 278 12.55 -12.65 7.24
N ALA A 279 13.79 -12.56 7.75
CA ALA A 279 14.18 -11.48 8.65
C ALA A 279 14.25 -10.14 7.89
N VAL A 280 13.73 -9.07 8.53
CA VAL A 280 13.73 -7.70 8.03
C VAL A 280 14.11 -6.74 9.15
N GLY A 281 14.02 -5.42 8.94
CA GLY A 281 14.30 -4.44 9.98
C GLY A 281 13.34 -4.49 11.17
N ASP A 282 13.64 -3.70 12.22
CA ASP A 282 12.88 -3.69 13.48
C ASP A 282 11.44 -3.22 13.30
N ALA A 283 10.51 -3.96 13.91
CA ALA A 283 9.07 -3.72 13.92
C ALA A 283 8.48 -3.47 12.51
N PRO A 284 8.45 -4.50 11.63
CA PRO A 284 7.83 -4.40 10.33
C PRO A 284 6.31 -4.18 10.46
N ASN A 285 5.86 -2.93 10.19
CA ASN A 285 4.47 -2.54 10.37
C ASN A 285 3.59 -2.95 9.18
N TRP A 286 4.11 -2.80 7.96
CA TRP A 286 3.41 -3.12 6.72
C TRP A 286 4.33 -3.73 5.69
N LEU A 287 3.73 -4.37 4.69
CA LEU A 287 4.43 -4.82 3.49
C LEU A 287 3.56 -4.55 2.27
N THR A 288 4.18 -4.48 1.10
CA THR A 288 3.52 -4.56 -0.21
C THR A 288 4.43 -5.26 -1.19
N PHE A 289 3.89 -5.66 -2.34
CA PHE A 289 4.64 -6.36 -3.39
C PHE A 289 4.82 -5.48 -4.62
N SER A 290 5.87 -5.79 -5.40
CA SER A 290 5.94 -5.35 -6.79
C SER A 290 4.78 -5.99 -7.58
N PRO A 291 4.26 -5.32 -8.64
CA PRO A 291 3.13 -5.83 -9.42
C PRO A 291 3.39 -7.22 -10.04
N ASP A 292 4.64 -7.57 -10.31
CA ASP A 292 5.06 -8.89 -10.81
C ASP A 292 5.31 -9.93 -9.70
N GLY A 293 5.17 -9.54 -8.43
CA GLY A 293 5.37 -10.40 -7.27
C GLY A 293 6.81 -10.85 -7.02
N LYS A 294 7.81 -10.28 -7.70
CA LYS A 294 9.22 -10.66 -7.51
C LYS A 294 9.84 -10.06 -6.26
N PHE A 295 9.39 -8.88 -5.86
CA PHE A 295 9.88 -8.18 -4.69
C PHE A 295 8.77 -7.90 -3.70
N ALA A 296 9.10 -7.99 -2.41
CA ALA A 296 8.31 -7.45 -1.32
C ALA A 296 9.08 -6.29 -0.67
N TYR A 297 8.34 -5.30 -0.20
CA TYR A 297 8.87 -4.14 0.49
C TYR A 297 8.28 -4.09 1.89
N SER A 298 9.11 -4.13 2.92
CA SER A 298 8.70 -4.08 4.32
C SER A 298 8.95 -2.70 4.90
N ALA A 299 7.94 -2.07 5.49
CA ALA A 299 8.07 -0.83 6.25
C ALA A 299 8.43 -1.15 7.70
N ASN A 300 9.66 -0.91 8.10
CA ASN A 300 10.21 -1.24 9.41
C ASN A 300 10.10 -0.02 10.34
N ALA A 301 8.99 0.07 11.06
CA ALA A 301 8.61 1.25 11.85
C ALA A 301 9.63 1.56 12.97
N GLY A 302 10.17 0.55 13.63
CA GLY A 302 11.16 0.70 14.69
C GLY A 302 12.56 1.05 14.17
N ALA A 303 12.89 0.64 12.94
CA ALA A 303 14.19 0.89 12.33
C ALA A 303 14.25 2.19 11.48
N ASN A 304 13.11 2.85 11.22
CA ASN A 304 13.01 3.96 10.26
C ASN A 304 13.64 3.59 8.90
N SER A 305 13.25 2.42 8.39
CA SER A 305 13.78 1.89 7.14
C SER A 305 12.73 1.10 6.37
N ILE A 306 13.01 0.82 5.11
CA ILE A 306 12.35 -0.24 4.37
C ILE A 306 13.35 -1.35 4.08
N THR A 307 12.88 -2.61 4.03
CA THR A 307 13.66 -3.75 3.52
C THR A 307 13.09 -4.19 2.18
N ILE A 308 13.93 -4.30 1.16
CA ILE A 308 13.59 -4.95 -0.12
C ILE A 308 13.91 -6.44 0.02
N VAL A 309 12.94 -7.28 -0.28
CA VAL A 309 13.04 -8.75 -0.21
C VAL A 309 12.84 -9.36 -1.59
N ASP A 310 13.72 -10.28 -2.00
CA ASP A 310 13.52 -11.16 -3.14
C ASP A 310 12.53 -12.26 -2.74
N CYS A 311 11.35 -12.26 -3.35
CA CYS A 311 10.27 -13.18 -2.97
C CYS A 311 10.57 -14.63 -3.30
N ASP A 312 11.22 -14.91 -4.43
CA ASP A 312 11.50 -16.28 -4.86
C ASP A 312 12.64 -16.90 -4.05
N LYS A 313 13.68 -16.12 -3.75
CA LYS A 313 14.80 -16.55 -2.90
C LYS A 313 14.49 -16.45 -1.41
N ARG A 314 13.44 -15.71 -1.03
CA ARG A 314 13.05 -15.44 0.37
C ARG A 314 14.21 -14.85 1.18
N THR A 315 14.87 -13.85 0.59
CA THR A 315 16.04 -13.19 1.20
C THR A 315 15.92 -11.68 1.16
N ALA A 316 16.29 -11.03 2.26
CA ALA A 316 16.46 -9.57 2.30
C ALA A 316 17.64 -9.16 1.41
N LEU A 317 17.42 -8.18 0.54
CA LEU A 317 18.43 -7.69 -0.39
C LEU A 317 19.08 -6.40 0.08
N LYS A 318 18.29 -5.47 0.63
CA LYS A 318 18.77 -4.13 1.01
C LYS A 318 17.82 -3.48 2.00
N ASP A 319 18.39 -2.80 3.00
CA ASP A 319 17.71 -1.84 3.84
C ASP A 319 17.98 -0.42 3.35
N ILE A 320 16.93 0.40 3.29
CA ILE A 320 17.00 1.80 2.87
C ILE A 320 16.42 2.65 3.99
N LYS A 321 17.16 3.63 4.47
CA LYS A 321 16.69 4.58 5.48
C LYS A 321 15.61 5.50 4.89
N VAL A 322 14.59 5.77 5.70
CA VAL A 322 13.45 6.64 5.38
C VAL A 322 13.13 7.52 6.59
N GLY A 323 12.07 8.31 6.51
CA GLY A 323 11.63 9.13 7.63
C GLY A 323 11.08 8.32 8.81
N ALA A 324 10.58 9.02 9.83
CA ALA A 324 10.22 8.43 11.12
C ALA A 324 8.97 7.55 11.06
N THR A 325 9.09 6.35 11.58
CA THR A 325 8.00 5.35 11.73
C THR A 325 7.26 5.09 10.42
N PRO A 326 7.94 4.52 9.40
CA PRO A 326 7.28 4.17 8.14
C PRO A 326 6.19 3.12 8.40
N LYS A 327 5.01 3.32 7.80
CA LYS A 327 3.88 2.39 7.93
C LYS A 327 3.39 1.89 6.58
N ARG A 328 2.78 2.74 5.78
CA ARG A 328 2.24 2.36 4.48
C ARG A 328 3.23 2.67 3.37
N LEU A 329 3.20 1.84 2.34
CA LEU A 329 4.05 2.00 1.16
C LEU A 329 3.31 1.49 -0.08
N GLN A 330 3.60 2.12 -1.23
CA GLN A 330 2.99 1.77 -2.51
C GLN A 330 4.00 1.93 -3.63
N GLU A 331 4.16 0.88 -4.44
CA GLU A 331 4.93 0.96 -5.68
C GLU A 331 4.12 1.67 -6.77
N VAL A 332 4.76 2.59 -7.47
CA VAL A 332 4.18 3.39 -8.53
C VAL A 332 5.05 3.30 -9.78
N HIS A 333 4.38 3.18 -10.91
CA HIS A 333 4.96 3.29 -12.24
C HIS A 333 4.41 4.57 -12.87
N PRO A 334 5.02 5.74 -12.61
CA PRO A 334 4.47 7.00 -13.05
C PRO A 334 4.23 7.01 -14.56
N PRO A 335 3.10 7.52 -15.05
CA PRO A 335 2.91 7.71 -16.47
C PRO A 335 3.94 8.72 -16.98
N ARG A 336 4.38 8.58 -18.22
CA ARG A 336 5.27 9.58 -18.84
C ARG A 336 4.61 10.95 -18.77
N ALA A 337 5.37 11.96 -18.36
CA ALA A 337 4.89 13.33 -18.37
C ALA A 337 4.37 13.65 -19.78
N ARG A 338 3.12 14.10 -19.89
CA ARG A 338 2.60 14.56 -21.18
C ARG A 338 3.43 15.78 -21.57
N ALA A 339 4.09 15.73 -22.71
CA ALA A 339 4.73 16.91 -23.28
C ALA A 339 3.66 18.02 -23.33
N THR A 340 3.88 19.10 -22.60
CA THR A 340 3.05 20.31 -22.69
C THR A 340 3.16 20.80 -24.13
N ARG A 341 2.07 20.68 -24.89
CA ARG A 341 1.96 21.30 -26.23
C ARG A 341 1.77 22.80 -26.07
#